data_0febbe3440bf1198435d47641d3df49e
#
_entry.id   0febbe3440bf1198435d47641d3df49e
#
_cell.length_a   1.000
_cell.length_b   1.000
_cell.length_c   1.000
_cell.angle_alpha   90.00
_cell.angle_beta   90.00
_cell.angle_gamma   90.00
#
_symmetry.space_group_name_H-M   'P 1'
#
loop_
_entity.id
_entity.type
_entity.pdbx_description
1 polymer ?
#
loop_
_entity_poly.entity_id
_entity_poly.type
_entity_poly.pdbx_seq_one_letter_code
_entity_poly.pdbx_strand_id
1 'polypeptide(L)'
;MLDLLISTVGQGLQWSVLALGVFLTFRILDIADLSGEGSFPLGAAAAATAITSGLGLPAAFVLALIAGALAGAVTGILTTKLRIPALLAGILTMIGLYSVNLHVMGKSNIGLLQDETVFTILENSLGLSVAVSGLAVGLIFAALIAVILYWFFGTELGTAIRATGFNPQMARAQGINTNTMVVLGLVISNALVALSGATVAQANGFADVGMGTGTIVIGLASVIIGEVLFGTRSFKNCLISVILGSIVYRLVIAIVLQLGMPPNDLKLFTAILVAIALSMPLIREKWRARKSAL
;
A
#
# COMPACT_ATOMS: atom_id res chain seq x y z
N MET A 1 16.07 22.39 4.46
CA MET A 1 15.60 21.58 5.58
C MET A 1 14.08 21.48 5.62
N LEU A 2 13.36 22.61 5.60
CA LEU A 2 11.89 22.61 5.68
C LEU A 2 11.26 21.93 4.45
N ASP A 3 11.71 22.25 3.24
CA ASP A 3 11.23 21.64 1.99
C ASP A 3 11.48 20.13 1.93
N LEU A 4 12.59 19.67 2.49
CA LEU A 4 12.89 18.25 2.57
C LEU A 4 11.94 17.54 3.53
N LEU A 5 11.61 18.13 4.68
CA LEU A 5 10.62 17.55 5.59
C LEU A 5 9.23 17.52 4.94
N ILE A 6 8.82 18.60 4.27
CA ILE A 6 7.53 18.65 3.56
C ILE A 6 7.47 17.57 2.47
N SER A 7 8.52 17.45 1.66
CA SER A 7 8.61 16.42 0.61
C SER A 7 8.56 15.00 1.20
N THR A 8 9.28 14.74 2.30
CA THR A 8 9.31 13.42 2.95
C THR A 8 7.94 13.05 3.54
N VAL A 9 7.25 14.01 4.17
CA VAL A 9 5.89 13.81 4.68
C VAL A 9 4.93 13.54 3.52
N GLY A 10 5.04 14.31 2.42
CA GLY A 10 4.27 14.08 1.19
C GLY A 10 4.46 12.68 0.63
N GLN A 11 5.70 12.21 0.53
CA GLN A 11 6.00 10.83 0.13
C GLN A 11 5.38 9.83 1.10
N GLY A 12 5.49 10.04 2.41
CA GLY A 12 4.88 9.19 3.43
C GLY A 12 3.37 9.05 3.24
N LEU A 13 2.68 10.15 2.92
CA LEU A 13 1.25 10.17 2.64
C LEU A 13 0.89 9.42 1.34
N GLN A 14 1.67 9.57 0.28
CA GLN A 14 1.45 8.83 -0.98
C GLN A 14 1.60 7.31 -0.77
N TRP A 15 2.60 6.88 -0.01
CA TRP A 15 2.82 5.47 0.32
C TRP A 15 1.85 4.95 1.38
N SER A 16 1.14 5.80 2.10
CA SER A 16 0.13 5.37 3.07
C SER A 16 -1.04 4.64 2.41
N VAL A 17 -1.36 4.96 1.15
CA VAL A 17 -2.40 4.26 0.38
C VAL A 17 -2.03 2.79 0.17
N LEU A 18 -0.77 2.50 -0.18
CA LEU A 18 -0.23 1.14 -0.22
C LEU A 18 -0.31 0.47 1.15
N ALA A 19 0.13 1.18 2.21
CA ALA A 19 0.09 0.65 3.57
C ALA A 19 -1.33 0.32 4.03
N LEU A 20 -2.34 1.11 3.64
CA LEU A 20 -3.75 0.81 3.88
C LEU A 20 -4.21 -0.45 3.12
N GLY A 21 -3.76 -0.65 1.86
CA GLY A 21 -4.02 -1.89 1.12
C GLY A 21 -3.41 -3.11 1.83
N VAL A 22 -2.14 -3.03 2.22
CA VAL A 22 -1.44 -4.09 2.97
C VAL A 22 -2.11 -4.34 4.34
N PHE A 23 -2.56 -3.30 5.03
CA PHE A 23 -3.32 -3.43 6.28
C PHE A 23 -4.60 -4.28 6.11
N LEU A 24 -5.29 -4.15 4.97
CA LEU A 24 -6.49 -4.96 4.69
C LEU A 24 -6.18 -6.46 4.60
N THR A 25 -5.12 -6.84 3.90
CA THR A 25 -4.78 -8.25 3.74
C THR A 25 -4.17 -8.84 4.99
N PHE A 26 -3.16 -8.21 5.56
CA PHE A 26 -2.38 -8.77 6.66
C PHE A 26 -3.05 -8.61 8.03
N ARG A 27 -3.86 -7.55 8.23
CA ARG A 27 -4.43 -7.25 9.56
C ARG A 27 -5.92 -7.52 9.66
N ILE A 28 -6.67 -7.26 8.58
CA ILE A 28 -8.13 -7.47 8.58
C ILE A 28 -8.48 -8.88 8.13
N LEU A 29 -7.90 -9.37 7.02
CA LEU A 29 -8.15 -10.71 6.50
C LEU A 29 -7.28 -11.80 7.12
N ASP A 30 -6.17 -11.44 7.75
CA ASP A 30 -5.12 -12.34 8.26
C ASP A 30 -4.57 -13.26 7.14
N ILE A 31 -4.35 -12.69 5.96
CA ILE A 31 -3.86 -13.37 4.76
C ILE A 31 -2.54 -12.74 4.33
N ALA A 32 -1.48 -13.57 4.22
CA ALA A 32 -0.21 -13.16 3.64
C ALA A 32 -0.34 -13.09 2.12
N ASP A 33 -0.59 -11.90 1.58
CA ASP A 33 -0.73 -11.63 0.15
C ASP A 33 0.52 -10.94 -0.39
N LEU A 34 1.29 -11.64 -1.23
CA LEU A 34 2.45 -11.08 -1.93
C LEU A 34 2.12 -10.55 -3.33
N SER A 35 0.87 -10.70 -3.80
CA SER A 35 0.47 -10.20 -5.12
C SER A 35 0.61 -8.68 -5.25
N GLY A 36 0.59 -7.96 -4.12
CA GLY A 36 0.77 -6.51 -4.07
C GLY A 36 2.10 -6.03 -4.69
N GLU A 37 3.19 -6.82 -4.62
CA GLU A 37 4.45 -6.48 -5.30
C GLU A 37 4.31 -6.48 -6.84
N GLY A 38 3.38 -7.25 -7.38
CA GLY A 38 3.03 -7.23 -8.81
C GLY A 38 1.96 -6.19 -9.15
N SER A 39 0.99 -5.98 -8.25
CA SER A 39 -0.11 -5.03 -8.44
C SER A 39 0.32 -3.58 -8.36
N PHE A 40 1.34 -3.26 -7.57
CA PHE A 40 1.90 -1.92 -7.47
C PHE A 40 2.47 -1.43 -8.81
N PRO A 41 3.40 -2.16 -9.47
CA PRO A 41 3.86 -1.78 -10.81
C PRO A 41 2.77 -1.92 -11.88
N LEU A 42 1.77 -2.79 -11.70
CA LEU A 42 0.62 -2.87 -12.61
C LEU A 42 -0.18 -1.57 -12.61
N GLY A 43 -0.45 -1.01 -11.44
CA GLY A 43 -1.12 0.29 -11.33
C GLY A 43 -0.28 1.43 -11.94
N ALA A 44 1.03 1.42 -11.71
CA ALA A 44 1.96 2.35 -12.34
C ALA A 44 1.96 2.21 -13.86
N ALA A 45 2.02 0.98 -14.38
CA ALA A 45 1.97 0.65 -15.80
C ALA A 45 0.69 1.13 -16.48
N ALA A 46 -0.48 0.79 -15.88
CA ALA A 46 -1.78 1.20 -16.39
C ALA A 46 -1.93 2.73 -16.43
N ALA A 47 -1.50 3.41 -15.35
CA ALA A 47 -1.58 4.87 -15.30
C ALA A 47 -0.60 5.52 -16.29
N ALA A 48 0.64 5.08 -16.36
CA ALA A 48 1.63 5.62 -17.27
C ALA A 48 1.22 5.44 -18.74
N THR A 49 0.73 4.27 -19.10
CA THR A 49 0.24 3.99 -20.45
C THR A 49 -0.98 4.86 -20.79
N ALA A 50 -1.90 5.04 -19.86
CA ALA A 50 -3.07 5.89 -20.07
C ALA A 50 -2.70 7.37 -20.27
N ILE A 51 -1.75 7.88 -19.49
CA ILE A 51 -1.27 9.27 -19.58
C ILE A 51 -0.54 9.49 -20.92
N THR A 52 0.41 8.64 -21.25
CA THR A 52 1.18 8.75 -22.51
C THR A 52 0.32 8.51 -23.76
N SER A 53 -0.79 7.79 -23.64
CA SER A 53 -1.79 7.62 -24.71
C SER A 53 -2.78 8.78 -24.85
N GLY A 54 -2.71 9.80 -23.99
CA GLY A 54 -3.59 10.97 -24.03
C GLY A 54 -5.00 10.73 -23.47
N LEU A 55 -5.25 9.65 -22.74
CA LEU A 55 -6.56 9.36 -22.14
C LEU A 55 -6.90 10.25 -20.93
N GLY A 56 -5.91 10.99 -20.42
CA GLY A 56 -6.08 11.92 -19.30
C GLY A 56 -5.99 11.25 -17.92
N LEU A 57 -5.82 12.09 -16.89
CA LEU A 57 -5.56 11.65 -15.51
C LEU A 57 -6.70 10.85 -14.86
N PRO A 58 -8.00 11.23 -15.01
CA PRO A 58 -9.08 10.43 -14.42
C PRO A 58 -9.10 9.00 -14.94
N ALA A 59 -8.88 8.81 -16.25
CA ALA A 59 -8.81 7.48 -16.85
C ALA A 59 -7.60 6.68 -16.32
N ALA A 60 -6.46 7.32 -16.11
CA ALA A 60 -5.27 6.70 -15.56
C ALA A 60 -5.53 6.09 -14.17
N PHE A 61 -6.19 6.82 -13.27
CA PHE A 61 -6.52 6.30 -11.94
C PHE A 61 -7.61 5.21 -11.97
N VAL A 62 -8.62 5.36 -12.81
CA VAL A 62 -9.67 4.34 -12.95
C VAL A 62 -9.10 3.05 -13.51
N LEU A 63 -8.24 3.12 -14.53
CA LEU A 63 -7.58 1.94 -15.11
C LEU A 63 -6.64 1.27 -14.10
N ALA A 64 -5.90 2.04 -13.31
CA ALA A 64 -5.06 1.49 -12.23
C ALA A 64 -5.90 0.75 -11.19
N LEU A 65 -7.02 1.33 -10.73
CA LEU A 65 -7.94 0.68 -9.80
C LEU A 65 -8.51 -0.62 -10.36
N ILE A 66 -8.99 -0.61 -11.61
CA ILE A 66 -9.55 -1.80 -12.27
C ILE A 66 -8.47 -2.88 -12.44
N ALA A 67 -7.29 -2.51 -12.88
CA ALA A 67 -6.18 -3.45 -13.07
C ALA A 67 -5.77 -4.11 -11.74
N GLY A 68 -5.65 -3.33 -10.66
CA GLY A 68 -5.39 -3.85 -9.32
C GLY A 68 -6.52 -4.74 -8.80
N ALA A 69 -7.79 -4.34 -9.01
CA ALA A 69 -8.94 -5.14 -8.63
C ALA A 69 -8.96 -6.50 -9.34
N LEU A 70 -8.63 -6.54 -10.63
CA LEU A 70 -8.51 -7.78 -11.40
C LEU A 70 -7.37 -8.67 -10.88
N ALA A 71 -6.23 -8.09 -10.56
CA ALA A 71 -5.11 -8.82 -9.95
C ALA A 71 -5.52 -9.45 -8.61
N GLY A 72 -6.18 -8.68 -7.75
CA GLY A 72 -6.72 -9.18 -6.48
C GLY A 72 -7.79 -10.26 -6.67
N ALA A 73 -8.65 -10.13 -7.67
CA ALA A 73 -9.64 -11.15 -8.02
C ALA A 73 -8.98 -12.47 -8.44
N VAL A 74 -7.92 -12.41 -9.26
CA VAL A 74 -7.15 -13.60 -9.65
C VAL A 74 -6.56 -14.29 -8.43
N THR A 75 -5.84 -13.55 -7.56
CA THR A 75 -5.29 -14.11 -6.31
C THR A 75 -6.38 -14.70 -5.42
N GLY A 76 -7.52 -14.00 -5.31
CA GLY A 76 -8.66 -14.46 -4.52
C GLY A 76 -9.29 -15.75 -5.06
N ILE A 77 -9.41 -15.88 -6.38
CA ILE A 77 -9.91 -17.11 -7.03
C ILE A 77 -8.94 -18.27 -6.83
N LEU A 78 -7.64 -18.04 -7.02
CA LEU A 78 -6.60 -19.05 -6.78
C LEU A 78 -6.68 -19.58 -5.35
N THR A 79 -6.84 -18.68 -4.38
CA THR A 79 -6.90 -19.02 -2.96
C THR A 79 -8.19 -19.74 -2.58
N THR A 80 -9.35 -19.25 -3.05
CA THR A 80 -10.66 -19.72 -2.56
C THR A 80 -11.21 -20.87 -3.36
N LYS A 81 -11.20 -20.81 -4.71
CA LYS A 81 -11.75 -21.85 -5.58
C LYS A 81 -10.76 -22.96 -5.86
N LEU A 82 -9.50 -22.62 -6.14
CA LEU A 82 -8.47 -23.64 -6.41
C LEU A 82 -7.77 -24.13 -5.14
N ARG A 83 -8.10 -23.54 -3.98
CA ARG A 83 -7.55 -23.90 -2.65
C ARG A 83 -6.03 -23.90 -2.59
N ILE A 84 -5.39 -23.05 -3.39
CA ILE A 84 -3.94 -22.85 -3.33
C ILE A 84 -3.66 -22.05 -2.06
N PRO A 85 -2.65 -22.41 -1.25
CA PRO A 85 -2.25 -21.61 -0.08
C PRO A 85 -2.06 -20.13 -0.46
N ALA A 86 -2.61 -19.22 0.32
CA ALA A 86 -2.70 -17.79 -0.03
C ALA A 86 -1.32 -17.18 -0.38
N LEU A 87 -0.28 -17.54 0.37
CA LEU A 87 1.09 -17.12 0.10
C LEU A 87 1.55 -17.54 -1.31
N LEU A 88 1.30 -18.80 -1.70
CA LEU A 88 1.67 -19.30 -3.02
C LEU A 88 0.82 -18.66 -4.12
N ALA A 89 -0.48 -18.46 -3.89
CA ALA A 89 -1.36 -17.78 -4.83
C ALA A 89 -0.87 -16.34 -5.09
N GLY A 90 -0.47 -15.61 -4.04
CA GLY A 90 0.12 -14.28 -4.14
C GLY A 90 1.42 -14.28 -4.96
N ILE A 91 2.32 -15.23 -4.72
CA ILE A 91 3.58 -15.36 -5.47
C ILE A 91 3.30 -15.67 -6.95
N LEU A 92 2.38 -16.59 -7.24
CA LEU A 92 2.01 -16.91 -8.63
C LEU A 92 1.45 -15.69 -9.36
N THR A 93 0.55 -14.96 -8.71
CA THR A 93 0.00 -13.72 -9.27
C THR A 93 1.10 -12.68 -9.49
N MET A 94 1.99 -12.47 -8.52
CA MET A 94 3.12 -11.55 -8.64
C MET A 94 4.01 -11.86 -9.85
N ILE A 95 4.38 -13.13 -10.02
CA ILE A 95 5.21 -13.58 -11.16
C ILE A 95 4.46 -13.39 -12.48
N GLY A 96 3.18 -13.76 -12.53
CA GLY A 96 2.35 -13.56 -13.73
C GLY A 96 2.19 -12.08 -14.09
N LEU A 97 2.00 -11.23 -13.09
CA LEU A 97 1.86 -9.79 -13.28
C LEU A 97 3.13 -9.12 -13.83
N TYR A 98 4.32 -9.67 -13.57
CA TYR A 98 5.55 -9.16 -14.18
C TYR A 98 5.46 -9.16 -15.73
N SER A 99 4.99 -10.26 -16.31
CA SER A 99 4.78 -10.34 -17.76
C SER A 99 3.65 -9.45 -18.27
N VAL A 100 2.55 -9.37 -17.49
CA VAL A 100 1.43 -8.47 -17.82
C VAL A 100 1.89 -7.01 -17.82
N ASN A 101 2.66 -6.60 -16.83
CA ASN A 101 3.21 -5.24 -16.73
C ASN A 101 4.08 -4.89 -17.93
N LEU A 102 4.96 -5.81 -18.36
CA LEU A 102 5.77 -5.62 -19.58
C LEU A 102 4.91 -5.47 -20.83
N HIS A 103 3.83 -6.26 -20.96
CA HIS A 103 2.92 -6.15 -22.10
C HIS A 103 2.12 -4.84 -22.10
N VAL A 104 1.64 -4.41 -20.94
CA VAL A 104 0.89 -3.15 -20.79
C VAL A 104 1.78 -1.95 -21.12
N MET A 105 3.04 -1.97 -20.66
CA MET A 105 3.99 -0.89 -20.89
C MET A 105 4.66 -0.95 -22.26
N GLY A 106 4.74 -2.14 -22.90
CA GLY A 106 5.49 -2.38 -24.14
C GLY A 106 7.01 -2.24 -23.98
N LYS A 107 7.49 -1.83 -22.82
CA LYS A 107 8.91 -1.65 -22.45
C LYS A 107 9.06 -1.75 -20.93
N SER A 108 10.28 -1.89 -20.43
CA SER A 108 10.53 -2.05 -18.98
C SER A 108 10.31 -0.77 -18.17
N ASN A 109 10.40 0.41 -18.79
CA ASN A 109 10.24 1.71 -18.15
C ASN A 109 9.54 2.70 -19.07
N ILE A 110 8.59 3.48 -18.51
CA ILE A 110 7.91 4.61 -19.19
C ILE A 110 8.21 5.88 -18.41
N GLY A 111 8.84 6.88 -19.07
CA GLY A 111 9.04 8.22 -18.52
C GLY A 111 7.76 9.04 -18.66
N LEU A 112 7.44 9.82 -17.63
CA LEU A 112 6.28 10.72 -17.55
C LEU A 112 6.68 12.20 -17.41
N LEU A 113 7.99 12.51 -17.58
CA LEU A 113 8.51 13.86 -17.35
C LEU A 113 8.00 14.90 -18.35
N GLN A 114 7.51 14.47 -19.51
CA GLN A 114 6.98 15.36 -20.54
C GLN A 114 5.45 15.40 -20.56
N ASP A 115 4.80 14.57 -19.75
CA ASP A 115 3.35 14.43 -19.70
C ASP A 115 2.75 15.18 -18.50
N GLU A 116 1.50 15.59 -18.63
CA GLU A 116 0.75 16.20 -17.53
C GLU A 116 0.40 15.15 -16.47
N THR A 117 0.93 15.35 -15.27
CA THR A 117 0.62 14.54 -14.09
C THR A 117 -0.25 15.34 -13.11
N VAL A 118 -0.85 14.67 -12.11
CA VAL A 118 -1.59 15.38 -11.04
C VAL A 118 -0.69 16.41 -10.34
N PHE A 119 0.60 16.11 -10.21
CA PHE A 119 1.57 16.99 -9.57
C PHE A 119 1.83 18.23 -10.43
N THR A 120 2.11 18.05 -11.71
CA THR A 120 2.38 19.18 -12.64
C THR A 120 1.16 20.08 -12.82
N ILE A 121 -0.06 19.53 -12.80
CA ILE A 121 -1.28 20.35 -12.83
C ILE A 121 -1.41 21.21 -11.57
N LEU A 122 -1.15 20.67 -10.37
CA LEU A 122 -1.21 21.46 -9.15
C LEU A 122 -0.10 22.53 -9.11
N GLU A 123 1.09 22.20 -9.60
CA GLU A 123 2.20 23.14 -9.72
C GLU A 123 1.85 24.32 -10.64
N ASN A 124 1.33 24.01 -11.82
CA ASN A 124 1.01 25.01 -12.84
C ASN A 124 -0.25 25.82 -12.50
N SER A 125 -1.29 25.19 -11.93
CA SER A 125 -2.57 25.85 -11.65
C SER A 125 -2.56 26.69 -10.38
N LEU A 126 -1.84 26.26 -9.34
CA LEU A 126 -1.81 26.92 -8.02
C LEU A 126 -0.45 27.59 -7.71
N GLY A 127 0.55 27.46 -8.59
CA GLY A 127 1.88 28.02 -8.36
C GLY A 127 2.60 27.41 -7.16
N LEU A 128 2.27 26.15 -6.81
CA LEU A 128 2.83 25.47 -5.65
C LEU A 128 4.22 24.91 -5.96
N SER A 129 5.08 24.87 -4.94
CA SER A 129 6.36 24.18 -5.07
C SER A 129 6.15 22.66 -5.17
N VAL A 130 7.09 21.95 -5.81
CA VAL A 130 7.08 20.48 -5.96
C VAL A 130 6.85 19.76 -4.62
N ALA A 131 7.45 20.26 -3.53
CA ALA A 131 7.30 19.68 -2.20
C ALA A 131 5.86 19.81 -1.66
N VAL A 132 5.23 20.98 -1.88
CA VAL A 132 3.86 21.25 -1.40
C VAL A 132 2.82 20.55 -2.26
N SER A 133 3.02 20.46 -3.58
CA SER A 133 2.13 19.69 -4.47
C SER A 133 2.15 18.21 -4.10
N GLY A 134 3.34 17.65 -3.83
CA GLY A 134 3.49 16.27 -3.34
C GLY A 134 2.76 16.01 -2.02
N LEU A 135 2.84 16.94 -1.08
CA LEU A 135 2.14 16.86 0.20
C LEU A 135 0.62 16.98 0.01
N ALA A 136 0.15 17.92 -0.81
CA ALA A 136 -1.28 18.13 -1.06
C ALA A 136 -1.93 16.90 -1.70
N VAL A 137 -1.32 16.35 -2.76
CA VAL A 137 -1.80 15.12 -3.42
C VAL A 137 -1.81 13.95 -2.44
N GLY A 138 -0.72 13.73 -1.70
CA GLY A 138 -0.63 12.66 -0.71
C GLY A 138 -1.71 12.78 0.37
N LEU A 139 -1.95 13.99 0.88
CA LEU A 139 -2.97 14.24 1.90
C LEU A 139 -4.39 13.99 1.37
N ILE A 140 -4.70 14.45 0.16
CA ILE A 140 -6.00 14.24 -0.47
C ILE A 140 -6.27 12.76 -0.67
N PHE A 141 -5.33 12.01 -1.24
CA PHE A 141 -5.49 10.57 -1.46
C PHE A 141 -5.57 9.79 -0.15
N ALA A 142 -4.69 10.06 0.81
CA ALA A 142 -4.70 9.39 2.11
C ALA A 142 -6.00 9.65 2.87
N ALA A 143 -6.47 10.90 2.93
CA ALA A 143 -7.72 11.25 3.60
C ALA A 143 -8.94 10.66 2.90
N LEU A 144 -9.02 10.76 1.56
CA LEU A 144 -10.12 10.22 0.76
C LEU A 144 -10.24 8.70 0.98
N ILE A 145 -9.13 7.97 0.84
CA ILE A 145 -9.12 6.51 1.00
C ILE A 145 -9.44 6.12 2.45
N ALA A 146 -8.90 6.83 3.45
CA ALA A 146 -9.22 6.56 4.85
C ALA A 146 -10.72 6.75 5.15
N VAL A 147 -11.35 7.79 4.61
CA VAL A 147 -12.79 8.04 4.76
C VAL A 147 -13.61 6.96 4.07
N ILE A 148 -13.25 6.60 2.83
CA ILE A 148 -13.93 5.53 2.07
C ILE A 148 -13.82 4.20 2.81
N LEU A 149 -12.64 3.83 3.30
CA LEU A 149 -12.43 2.59 4.05
C LEU A 149 -13.19 2.61 5.39
N TYR A 150 -13.16 3.73 6.11
CA TYR A 150 -13.90 3.86 7.36
C TYR A 150 -15.40 3.66 7.15
N TRP A 151 -15.97 4.28 6.12
CA TRP A 151 -17.37 4.10 5.76
C TRP A 151 -17.66 2.67 5.29
N PHE A 152 -16.85 2.12 4.39
CA PHE A 152 -17.03 0.77 3.85
C PHE A 152 -16.99 -0.30 4.94
N PHE A 153 -16.02 -0.24 5.86
CA PHE A 153 -15.90 -1.19 6.95
C PHE A 153 -16.94 -1.02 8.06
N GLY A 154 -17.76 0.02 8.02
CA GLY A 154 -18.99 0.18 8.76
C GLY A 154 -20.22 -0.48 8.14
N THR A 155 -20.16 -0.87 6.86
CA THR A 155 -21.24 -1.57 6.15
C THR A 155 -21.29 -3.06 6.50
N GLU A 156 -22.39 -3.74 6.12
CA GLU A 156 -22.54 -5.19 6.32
C GLU A 156 -21.42 -6.00 5.64
N LEU A 157 -21.04 -5.61 4.40
CA LEU A 157 -19.96 -6.28 3.67
C LEU A 157 -18.61 -6.08 4.39
N GLY A 158 -18.31 -4.87 4.83
CA GLY A 158 -17.07 -4.58 5.53
C GLY A 158 -16.97 -5.31 6.87
N THR A 159 -18.08 -5.38 7.63
CA THR A 159 -18.13 -6.16 8.88
C THR A 159 -18.01 -7.66 8.63
N ALA A 160 -18.61 -8.18 7.55
CA ALA A 160 -18.46 -9.59 7.13
C ALA A 160 -17.00 -9.95 6.76
N ILE A 161 -16.30 -9.05 6.06
CA ILE A 161 -14.86 -9.23 5.76
C ILE A 161 -14.04 -9.28 7.06
N ARG A 162 -14.29 -8.36 8.00
CA ARG A 162 -13.61 -8.35 9.32
C ARG A 162 -13.90 -9.60 10.13
N ALA A 163 -15.15 -10.04 10.17
CA ALA A 163 -15.56 -11.26 10.85
C ALA A 163 -14.88 -12.51 10.24
N THR A 164 -14.75 -12.53 8.89
CA THR A 164 -14.08 -13.62 8.16
C THR A 164 -12.61 -13.72 8.52
N GLY A 165 -11.88 -12.61 8.61
CA GLY A 165 -10.48 -12.61 9.00
C GLY A 165 -10.27 -12.98 10.46
N PHE A 166 -11.15 -12.52 11.36
CA PHE A 166 -11.03 -12.80 12.79
C PHE A 166 -11.32 -14.27 13.14
N ASN A 167 -12.42 -14.83 12.61
CA ASN A 167 -12.78 -16.23 12.82
C ASN A 167 -13.64 -16.75 11.65
N PRO A 168 -13.01 -17.40 10.65
CA PRO A 168 -13.72 -17.90 9.47
C PRO A 168 -14.78 -18.96 9.80
N GLN A 169 -14.56 -19.76 10.84
CA GLN A 169 -15.52 -20.80 11.25
C GLN A 169 -16.79 -20.19 11.82
N MET A 170 -16.64 -19.21 12.71
CA MET A 170 -17.77 -18.48 13.28
C MET A 170 -18.52 -17.68 12.20
N ALA A 171 -17.81 -17.02 11.29
CA ALA A 171 -18.43 -16.29 10.19
C ALA A 171 -19.30 -17.23 9.30
N ARG A 172 -18.81 -18.42 8.98
CA ARG A 172 -19.60 -19.44 8.25
C ARG A 172 -20.82 -19.92 9.02
N ALA A 173 -20.69 -20.12 10.33
CA ALA A 173 -21.83 -20.53 11.19
C ALA A 173 -22.94 -19.45 11.20
N GLN A 174 -22.60 -18.19 10.98
CA GLN A 174 -23.54 -17.07 10.83
C GLN A 174 -24.05 -16.89 9.38
N GLY A 175 -23.76 -17.83 8.47
CA GLY A 175 -24.22 -17.80 7.08
C GLY A 175 -23.37 -16.92 6.14
N ILE A 176 -22.23 -16.39 6.58
CA ILE A 176 -21.35 -15.56 5.75
C ILE A 176 -20.55 -16.44 4.80
N ASN A 177 -20.59 -16.14 3.50
CA ASN A 177 -19.73 -16.79 2.52
C ASN A 177 -18.29 -16.26 2.62
N THR A 178 -17.47 -16.94 3.42
CA THR A 178 -16.08 -16.51 3.69
C THR A 178 -15.22 -16.47 2.42
N ASN A 179 -15.48 -17.34 1.43
CA ASN A 179 -14.71 -17.33 0.18
C ASN A 179 -14.94 -16.03 -0.60
N THR A 180 -16.20 -15.59 -0.69
CA THR A 180 -16.53 -14.30 -1.33
C THR A 180 -15.92 -13.11 -0.57
N MET A 181 -15.93 -13.16 0.76
CA MET A 181 -15.34 -12.09 1.58
C MET A 181 -13.83 -12.00 1.41
N VAL A 182 -13.14 -13.13 1.31
CA VAL A 182 -11.68 -13.17 1.02
C VAL A 182 -11.39 -12.58 -0.36
N VAL A 183 -12.15 -12.99 -1.40
CA VAL A 183 -11.97 -12.42 -2.75
C VAL A 183 -12.19 -10.92 -2.76
N LEU A 184 -13.28 -10.43 -2.15
CA LEU A 184 -13.57 -8.99 -2.08
C LEU A 184 -12.48 -8.22 -1.34
N GLY A 185 -11.98 -8.73 -0.23
CA GLY A 185 -10.91 -8.07 0.51
C GLY A 185 -9.60 -8.00 -0.28
N LEU A 186 -9.23 -9.07 -1.01
CA LEU A 186 -8.06 -9.08 -1.90
C LEU A 186 -8.24 -8.13 -3.09
N VAL A 187 -9.45 -8.04 -3.65
CA VAL A 187 -9.80 -7.09 -4.72
C VAL A 187 -9.60 -5.64 -4.25
N ILE A 188 -10.15 -5.29 -3.11
CA ILE A 188 -10.03 -3.92 -2.56
C ILE A 188 -8.57 -3.61 -2.22
N SER A 189 -7.87 -4.53 -1.57
CA SER A 189 -6.45 -4.35 -1.20
C SER A 189 -5.58 -4.10 -2.42
N ASN A 190 -5.65 -4.99 -3.42
CA ASN A 190 -4.83 -4.86 -4.62
C ASN A 190 -5.21 -3.64 -5.48
N ALA A 191 -6.48 -3.21 -5.47
CA ALA A 191 -6.89 -1.96 -6.09
C ALA A 191 -6.23 -0.74 -5.42
N LEU A 192 -6.15 -0.71 -4.09
CA LEU A 192 -5.46 0.36 -3.34
C LEU A 192 -3.96 0.34 -3.57
N VAL A 193 -3.35 -0.85 -3.60
CA VAL A 193 -1.93 -1.02 -3.89
C VAL A 193 -1.60 -0.50 -5.29
N ALA A 194 -2.42 -0.85 -6.29
CA ALA A 194 -2.26 -0.37 -7.66
C ALA A 194 -2.48 1.16 -7.77
N LEU A 195 -3.47 1.72 -7.04
CA LEU A 195 -3.70 3.16 -6.97
C LEU A 195 -2.47 3.90 -6.40
N SER A 196 -1.86 3.34 -5.35
CA SER A 196 -0.61 3.87 -4.80
C SER A 196 0.52 3.81 -5.83
N GLY A 197 0.64 2.69 -6.57
CA GLY A 197 1.60 2.57 -7.66
C GLY A 197 1.44 3.64 -8.74
N ALA A 198 0.20 3.91 -9.15
CA ALA A 198 -0.14 4.97 -10.10
C ALA A 198 0.24 6.36 -9.59
N THR A 199 0.00 6.64 -8.30
CA THR A 199 0.34 7.93 -7.68
C THR A 199 1.84 8.10 -7.54
N VAL A 200 2.54 7.05 -7.08
CA VAL A 200 4.00 7.08 -6.88
C VAL A 200 4.75 7.17 -8.22
N ALA A 201 4.27 6.49 -9.27
CA ALA A 201 4.87 6.60 -10.60
C ALA A 201 4.79 8.04 -11.15
N GLN A 202 3.66 8.71 -10.97
CA GLN A 202 3.50 10.11 -11.34
C GLN A 202 4.40 11.04 -10.52
N ALA A 203 4.54 10.79 -9.21
CA ALA A 203 5.42 11.55 -8.32
C ALA A 203 6.91 11.38 -8.68
N ASN A 204 7.31 10.18 -9.10
CA ASN A 204 8.68 9.87 -9.52
C ASN A 204 8.98 10.34 -10.97
N GLY A 205 7.94 10.63 -11.77
CA GLY A 205 8.08 10.97 -13.19
C GLY A 205 8.39 9.76 -14.09
N PHE A 206 8.26 8.53 -13.59
CA PHE A 206 8.42 7.31 -14.38
C PHE A 206 7.70 6.12 -13.77
N ALA A 207 7.32 5.16 -14.58
CA ALA A 207 6.86 3.83 -14.19
C ALA A 207 7.90 2.78 -14.61
N ASP A 208 8.23 1.85 -13.72
CA ASP A 208 9.17 0.77 -13.96
C ASP A 208 8.61 -0.57 -13.46
N VAL A 209 8.85 -1.65 -14.22
CA VAL A 209 8.32 -2.98 -13.86
C VAL A 209 8.90 -3.50 -12.53
N GLY A 210 10.11 -3.11 -12.18
CA GLY A 210 10.80 -3.51 -10.95
C GLY A 210 10.44 -2.69 -9.72
N MET A 211 9.64 -1.61 -9.84
CA MET A 211 9.34 -0.70 -8.73
C MET A 211 8.52 -1.31 -7.59
N GLY A 212 7.92 -2.49 -7.82
CA GLY A 212 7.15 -3.22 -6.83
C GLY A 212 7.99 -4.03 -5.83
N THR A 213 9.27 -4.25 -6.12
CA THR A 213 10.12 -5.11 -5.29
C THR A 213 10.31 -4.54 -3.89
N GLY A 214 9.82 -5.28 -2.87
CA GLY A 214 9.92 -4.89 -1.46
C GLY A 214 8.82 -3.93 -0.98
N THR A 215 7.83 -3.58 -1.81
CA THR A 215 6.76 -2.66 -1.43
C THR A 215 5.88 -3.21 -0.31
N ILE A 216 5.63 -4.52 -0.28
CA ILE A 216 4.90 -5.18 0.81
C ILE A 216 5.64 -5.02 2.14
N VAL A 217 6.96 -5.15 2.14
CA VAL A 217 7.79 -4.98 3.34
C VAL A 217 7.66 -3.54 3.86
N ILE A 218 7.68 -2.55 2.97
CA ILE A 218 7.45 -1.13 3.31
C ILE A 218 6.05 -0.92 3.89
N GLY A 219 5.02 -1.53 3.27
CA GLY A 219 3.65 -1.48 3.75
C GLY A 219 3.49 -2.07 5.14
N LEU A 220 4.02 -3.29 5.37
CA LEU A 220 4.00 -3.96 6.67
C LEU A 220 4.75 -3.15 7.74
N ALA A 221 5.93 -2.62 7.41
CA ALA A 221 6.69 -1.76 8.32
C ALA A 221 5.85 -0.55 8.75
N SER A 222 5.20 0.11 7.79
CA SER A 222 4.34 1.26 8.05
C SER A 222 3.17 0.91 8.97
N VAL A 223 2.51 -0.24 8.72
CA VAL A 223 1.41 -0.73 9.57
C VAL A 223 1.90 -0.97 10.99
N ILE A 224 2.99 -1.72 11.17
CA ILE A 224 3.49 -2.12 12.49
C ILE A 224 4.02 -0.92 13.27
N ILE A 225 4.80 -0.05 12.63
CA ILE A 225 5.29 1.19 13.26
C ILE A 225 4.10 2.04 13.71
N GLY A 226 3.08 2.18 12.86
CA GLY A 226 1.86 2.90 13.18
C GLY A 226 1.15 2.32 14.39
N GLU A 227 0.89 1.01 14.40
CA GLU A 227 0.21 0.32 15.51
C GLU A 227 0.99 0.42 16.83
N VAL A 228 2.30 0.30 16.78
CA VAL A 228 3.16 0.34 17.98
C VAL A 228 3.22 1.74 18.58
N LEU A 229 3.30 2.78 17.75
CA LEU A 229 3.44 4.18 18.22
C LEU A 229 2.10 4.81 18.59
N PHE A 230 1.06 4.61 17.79
CA PHE A 230 -0.21 5.33 17.91
C PHE A 230 -1.35 4.46 18.45
N GLY A 231 -1.18 3.14 18.47
CA GLY A 231 -2.13 2.18 19.05
C GLY A 231 -3.30 1.83 18.12
N THR A 232 -4.12 0.86 18.58
CA THR A 232 -5.18 0.20 17.81
C THR A 232 -6.53 0.19 18.51
N ARG A 233 -6.87 1.25 19.28
CA ARG A 233 -8.05 1.27 20.15
C ARG A 233 -9.38 1.18 19.40
N SER A 234 -9.48 1.71 18.20
CA SER A 234 -10.67 1.67 17.35
C SER A 234 -10.26 1.53 15.89
N PHE A 235 -11.19 1.11 15.02
CA PHE A 235 -10.92 0.98 13.59
C PHE A 235 -10.45 2.30 12.96
N LYS A 236 -11.07 3.42 13.36
CA LYS A 236 -10.62 4.76 12.95
C LYS A 236 -9.17 5.02 13.36
N ASN A 237 -8.82 4.69 14.60
CA ASN A 237 -7.44 4.85 15.08
C ASN A 237 -6.46 3.96 14.32
N CYS A 238 -6.84 2.74 13.94
CA CYS A 238 -6.00 1.87 13.13
C CYS A 238 -5.67 2.51 11.77
N LEU A 239 -6.66 3.06 11.06
CA LEU A 239 -6.43 3.72 9.77
C LEU A 239 -5.50 4.93 9.90
N ILE A 240 -5.73 5.78 10.92
CA ILE A 240 -4.86 6.93 11.19
C ILE A 240 -3.45 6.47 11.57
N SER A 241 -3.33 5.43 12.40
CA SER A 241 -2.05 4.86 12.81
C SER A 241 -1.24 4.37 11.62
N VAL A 242 -1.87 3.70 10.65
CA VAL A 242 -1.21 3.23 9.43
C VAL A 242 -0.67 4.39 8.59
N ILE A 243 -1.46 5.46 8.42
CA ILE A 243 -1.05 6.66 7.69
C ILE A 243 0.14 7.32 8.40
N LEU A 244 0.04 7.54 9.70
CA LEU A 244 1.12 8.13 10.49
C LEU A 244 2.37 7.24 10.51
N GLY A 245 2.19 5.92 10.56
CA GLY A 245 3.27 4.95 10.50
C GLY A 245 4.04 5.03 9.17
N SER A 246 3.34 5.22 8.05
CA SER A 246 3.98 5.44 6.75
C SER A 246 4.81 6.73 6.71
N ILE A 247 4.32 7.80 7.31
CA ILE A 247 5.06 9.06 7.44
C ILE A 247 6.33 8.85 8.29
N VAL A 248 6.19 8.21 9.46
CA VAL A 248 7.33 7.93 10.36
C VAL A 248 8.37 7.06 9.66
N TYR A 249 7.94 6.01 8.95
CA TYR A 249 8.82 5.15 8.18
C TYR A 249 9.65 5.95 7.16
N ARG A 250 9.01 6.84 6.39
CA ARG A 250 9.69 7.69 5.40
C ARG A 250 10.61 8.71 6.04
N LEU A 251 10.22 9.30 7.18
CA LEU A 251 11.09 10.20 7.93
C LEU A 251 12.35 9.51 8.42
N VAL A 252 12.25 8.28 8.94
CA VAL A 252 13.43 7.50 9.37
C VAL A 252 14.36 7.25 8.19
N ILE A 253 13.84 6.86 7.02
CA ILE A 253 14.65 6.66 5.82
C ILE A 253 15.33 7.96 5.39
N ALA A 254 14.61 9.08 5.38
CA ALA A 254 15.17 10.38 5.00
C ALA A 254 16.31 10.82 5.93
N ILE A 255 16.16 10.62 7.25
CA ILE A 255 17.21 10.92 8.22
C ILE A 255 18.45 10.05 7.97
N VAL A 256 18.27 8.77 7.72
CA VAL A 256 19.37 7.83 7.48
C VAL A 256 20.15 8.17 6.20
N LEU A 257 19.44 8.57 5.14
CA LEU A 257 20.07 9.06 3.92
C LEU A 257 20.87 10.35 4.14
N GLN A 258 20.34 11.27 4.97
CA GLN A 258 21.06 12.50 5.31
C GLN A 258 22.32 12.27 6.14
N LEU A 259 22.36 11.18 6.93
CA LEU A 259 23.56 10.75 7.67
C LEU A 259 24.65 10.17 6.78
N GLY A 260 24.44 10.16 5.44
CA GLY A 260 25.43 9.74 4.46
C GLY A 260 25.41 8.25 4.11
N MET A 261 24.32 7.52 4.44
CA MET A 261 24.20 6.12 4.05
C MET A 261 24.03 6.01 2.51
N PRO A 262 24.80 5.13 1.84
CA PRO A 262 24.63 4.90 0.41
C PRO A 262 23.23 4.37 0.08
N PRO A 263 22.60 4.82 -1.01
CA PRO A 263 21.27 4.34 -1.42
C PRO A 263 21.20 2.82 -1.64
N ASN A 264 22.30 2.19 -1.99
CA ASN A 264 22.39 0.73 -2.18
C ASN A 264 22.16 -0.07 -0.88
N ASP A 265 22.46 0.50 0.28
CA ASP A 265 22.33 -0.15 1.58
C ASP A 265 20.95 0.05 2.20
N LEU A 266 20.08 0.87 1.57
CA LEU A 266 18.72 1.13 2.05
C LEU A 266 17.89 -0.14 2.23
N LYS A 267 18.01 -1.12 1.33
CA LYS A 267 17.26 -2.38 1.43
C LYS A 267 17.68 -3.18 2.66
N LEU A 268 18.95 -3.21 2.98
CA LEU A 268 19.46 -3.86 4.21
C LEU A 268 18.96 -3.12 5.45
N PHE A 269 19.07 -1.79 5.45
CA PHE A 269 18.60 -0.96 6.57
C PHE A 269 17.10 -1.13 6.80
N THR A 270 16.28 -1.11 5.74
CA THR A 270 14.83 -1.32 5.85
C THR A 270 14.51 -2.69 6.42
N ALA A 271 15.20 -3.75 6.00
CA ALA A 271 15.02 -5.09 6.55
C ALA A 271 15.32 -5.15 8.06
N ILE A 272 16.41 -4.53 8.51
CA ILE A 272 16.77 -4.43 9.93
C ILE A 272 15.72 -3.62 10.70
N LEU A 273 15.29 -2.49 10.17
CA LEU A 273 14.28 -1.63 10.78
C LEU A 273 12.95 -2.37 10.97
N VAL A 274 12.52 -3.11 9.95
CA VAL A 274 11.30 -3.94 10.01
C VAL A 274 11.45 -5.06 11.03
N ALA A 275 12.60 -5.74 11.07
CA ALA A 275 12.87 -6.79 12.07
C ALA A 275 12.79 -6.23 13.50
N ILE A 276 13.34 -5.04 13.74
CA ILE A 276 13.24 -4.35 15.03
C ILE A 276 11.78 -4.00 15.34
N ALA A 277 11.05 -3.43 14.38
CA ALA A 277 9.65 -3.05 14.56
C ALA A 277 8.77 -4.28 14.91
N LEU A 278 8.96 -5.40 14.20
CA LEU A 278 8.27 -6.67 14.47
C LEU A 278 8.62 -7.28 15.83
N SER A 279 9.85 -7.07 16.33
CA SER A 279 10.28 -7.56 17.63
C SER A 279 9.82 -6.69 18.82
N MET A 280 9.41 -5.44 18.56
CA MET A 280 8.96 -4.48 19.60
C MET A 280 7.84 -5.00 20.52
N PRO A 281 6.77 -5.65 20.04
CA PRO A 281 5.73 -6.19 20.89
C PRO A 281 6.27 -7.22 21.89
N LEU A 282 7.12 -8.16 21.42
CA LEU A 282 7.74 -9.18 22.25
C LEU A 282 8.69 -8.58 23.30
N ILE A 283 9.43 -7.54 22.93
CA ILE A 283 10.34 -6.84 23.85
C ILE A 283 9.51 -6.14 24.95
N ARG A 284 8.43 -5.47 24.58
CA ARG A 284 7.53 -4.81 25.56
C ARG A 284 6.87 -5.81 26.52
N GLU A 285 6.47 -6.98 26.03
CA GLU A 285 5.87 -8.04 26.84
C GLU A 285 6.86 -8.60 27.86
N LYS A 286 8.08 -8.90 27.44
CA LYS A 286 9.17 -9.34 28.34
C LYS A 286 9.54 -8.28 29.39
N TRP A 287 9.52 -7.00 29.02
CA TRP A 287 9.79 -5.90 29.95
C TRP A 287 8.68 -5.75 30.99
N ARG A 288 7.40 -5.91 30.59
CA ARG A 288 6.25 -5.89 31.50
C ARG A 288 6.26 -7.08 32.45
N ALA A 289 6.55 -8.29 31.96
CA ALA A 289 6.66 -9.49 32.76
C ALA A 289 7.80 -9.38 33.81
N ARG A 290 8.94 -8.78 33.43
CA ARG A 290 10.03 -8.51 34.39
C ARG A 290 9.69 -7.49 35.48
N LYS A 291 8.89 -6.45 35.13
CA LYS A 291 8.42 -5.46 36.12
C LYS A 291 7.34 -5.97 37.07
N SER A 292 6.58 -7.01 36.70
CA SER A 292 5.59 -7.65 37.56
C SER A 292 6.18 -8.77 38.44
N ALA A 293 7.45 -9.14 38.23
CA ALA A 293 8.16 -10.15 39.00
C ALA A 293 9.17 -9.56 40.01
N LEU A 294 9.29 -8.23 40.04
CA LEU A 294 10.00 -7.42 41.04
C LEU A 294 9.00 -6.69 41.94
#